data_504bc43a127dd8e721f4d86dedc23f3e
#
_entry.id   504bc43a127dd8e721f4d86dedc23f3e
#
_cell.length_a   1.000
_cell.length_b   1.000
_cell.length_c   1.000
_cell.angle_alpha   90.00
_cell.angle_beta   90.00
_cell.angle_gamma   90.00
#
_symmetry.space_group_name_H-M   'P 1'
#
loop_
_entity.id
_entity.type
_entity.pdbx_description
1 polymer ?
#
loop_
_entity_poly.entity_id
_entity_poly.type
_entity_poly.pdbx_seq_one_letter_code
_entity_poly.pdbx_strand_id
1 'polypeptide(L)'
;MAWLKAVTRTHSSSSPSSSSWYSSRRCRCRCPPRIAHCALLKKGKADDEKDFDEFVTKHSNARASIGYDETTHVRGLFASREIKAKEELFHVSLAKEDERVFIDNNENEDDDWSASLAKQILMKRRRSTTSDDDDEKKELKTAYANALPKEMIGIANKCCFYDDNKMNKNKNSDRRTRYELVCKFFEATGDRDAKEELMKYEKQVSSRSRRHGEEEEEEKYGWALSQVFSRTFRIEDARGRRAPRRVMIPIVDLLNHSSVEEEVNVTWRVKEDLSAFIVEAKRNVGKDEELILSYGERNDQHFLLFYGFLPSMNPCNSVMVWENVDECLNWYQNLCGADENDTKWDAMKYKCKRALGLLKKKDEGDFIDDDNDERRRFILSPNAKVDNTTLLVLNEISGDNDMAIAAVRVRAEEILSQRFASDDDANIERIFKHLLEETQMDESDIELLRADRNRKRDILREII
;
A
#
# COMPACT_ATOMS: atom_id res chain seq x y z
N MET A 1 28.89 -24.82 -8.72
CA MET A 1 28.46 -25.32 -10.06
C MET A 1 28.03 -26.80 -10.03
N ALA A 2 28.79 -27.71 -9.47
CA ALA A 2 28.39 -29.13 -9.41
C ALA A 2 27.14 -29.39 -8.56
N TRP A 3 27.01 -28.69 -7.44
CA TRP A 3 25.86 -28.83 -6.52
C TRP A 3 24.57 -28.23 -7.11
N LEU A 4 24.63 -27.04 -7.71
CA LEU A 4 23.48 -26.44 -8.40
C LEU A 4 22.99 -27.33 -9.58
N LYS A 5 23.92 -27.98 -10.32
CA LYS A 5 23.57 -28.95 -11.35
C LYS A 5 22.98 -30.24 -10.77
N ALA A 6 23.26 -30.58 -9.51
CA ALA A 6 22.65 -31.71 -8.83
C ALA A 6 21.18 -31.37 -8.40
N VAL A 7 20.92 -30.17 -7.91
CA VAL A 7 19.58 -29.69 -7.56
C VAL A 7 18.66 -29.65 -8.79
N THR A 8 19.17 -29.18 -9.95
CA THR A 8 18.38 -29.16 -11.19
C THR A 8 18.06 -30.58 -11.71
N ARG A 9 18.89 -31.61 -11.44
CA ARG A 9 18.64 -33.00 -11.86
C ARG A 9 17.60 -33.72 -11.01
N THR A 10 17.39 -33.35 -9.76
CA THR A 10 16.40 -34.00 -8.89
C THR A 10 14.97 -33.52 -9.17
N HIS A 11 14.79 -32.36 -9.81
CA HIS A 11 13.47 -31.80 -10.15
C HIS A 11 13.07 -31.96 -11.64
N SER A 12 13.93 -32.51 -12.52
CA SER A 12 13.67 -32.65 -13.96
C SER A 12 12.86 -33.87 -14.36
N SER A 13 12.31 -34.67 -13.43
CA SER A 13 11.59 -35.91 -13.75
C SER A 13 10.07 -35.79 -13.87
N SER A 14 9.51 -34.59 -14.00
CA SER A 14 8.09 -34.39 -14.32
C SER A 14 7.81 -33.06 -15.00
N SER A 15 8.20 -32.92 -16.29
CA SER A 15 7.66 -31.87 -17.14
C SER A 15 6.38 -32.38 -17.84
N PRO A 16 5.20 -31.82 -17.57
CA PRO A 16 4.05 -31.93 -18.46
C PRO A 16 4.21 -30.91 -19.60
N SER A 17 4.05 -31.45 -20.82
CA SER A 17 4.05 -30.72 -22.07
C SER A 17 3.19 -29.44 -22.03
N SER A 18 3.74 -28.35 -22.56
CA SER A 18 3.12 -27.05 -22.76
C SER A 18 1.98 -27.13 -23.79
N SER A 19 0.78 -27.43 -23.37
CA SER A 19 -0.48 -27.04 -24.05
C SER A 19 -1.66 -27.53 -23.21
N SER A 20 -2.47 -26.61 -22.68
CA SER A 20 -3.74 -26.87 -21.96
C SER A 20 -3.71 -26.65 -20.44
N TRP A 21 -3.47 -25.42 -19.99
CA TRP A 21 -3.71 -25.05 -18.59
C TRP A 21 -4.68 -23.87 -18.42
N TYR A 22 -5.61 -23.71 -19.36
CA TYR A 22 -6.80 -22.89 -19.14
C TYR A 22 -8.04 -23.80 -19.11
N SER A 23 -8.17 -24.62 -18.08
CA SER A 23 -9.44 -25.30 -17.79
C SER A 23 -9.42 -25.84 -16.35
N SER A 24 -10.17 -25.13 -15.50
CA SER A 24 -10.86 -25.64 -14.32
C SER A 24 -10.09 -26.53 -13.35
N ARG A 25 -9.16 -25.99 -12.58
CA ARG A 25 -9.06 -26.39 -11.18
C ARG A 25 -9.45 -25.21 -10.30
N ARG A 26 -10.71 -25.19 -9.86
CA ARG A 26 -11.10 -24.44 -8.68
C ARG A 26 -10.27 -24.98 -7.52
N CYS A 27 -9.11 -24.39 -7.28
CA CYS A 27 -8.46 -24.53 -5.99
C CYS A 27 -9.48 -24.05 -4.97
N ARG A 28 -10.05 -24.95 -4.19
CA ARG A 28 -10.74 -24.61 -2.95
C ARG A 28 -9.69 -24.23 -1.90
N CYS A 29 -8.89 -23.22 -2.19
CA CYS A 29 -8.28 -22.45 -1.13
C CYS A 29 -9.48 -21.81 -0.42
N ARG A 30 -9.76 -22.23 0.81
CA ARG A 30 -10.55 -21.43 1.72
C ARG A 30 -9.71 -20.16 1.94
N CYS A 31 -9.87 -19.17 1.04
CA CYS A 31 -9.43 -17.82 1.35
C CYS A 31 -10.10 -17.45 2.67
N PRO A 32 -9.34 -17.02 3.69
CA PRO A 32 -9.97 -16.42 4.85
C PRO A 32 -10.88 -15.29 4.32
N PRO A 33 -12.04 -15.07 4.96
CA PRO A 33 -12.93 -14.00 4.56
C PRO A 33 -12.12 -12.72 4.45
N ARG A 34 -12.43 -11.87 3.47
CA ARG A 34 -11.79 -10.56 3.27
C ARG A 34 -11.53 -9.96 4.64
N ILE A 35 -10.27 -9.94 5.11
CA ILE A 35 -9.89 -9.17 6.29
C ILE A 35 -9.76 -7.74 5.78
N ALA A 36 -10.87 -7.20 5.30
CA ALA A 36 -11.01 -5.79 5.00
C ALA A 36 -11.38 -5.11 6.33
N HIS A 37 -10.39 -4.84 7.14
CA HIS A 37 -10.53 -3.80 8.15
C HIS A 37 -10.26 -2.44 7.49
N CYS A 38 -11.08 -2.11 6.51
CA CYS A 38 -11.46 -0.72 6.38
C CYS A 38 -12.14 -0.39 7.70
N ALA A 39 -11.55 0.51 8.50
CA ALA A 39 -11.93 0.79 9.87
C ALA A 39 -13.44 0.60 10.04
N LEU A 40 -13.83 -0.40 10.82
CA LEU A 40 -15.23 -0.72 11.12
C LEU A 40 -15.88 0.58 11.55
N LEU A 41 -16.58 1.21 10.64
CA LEU A 41 -17.40 2.35 10.95
C LEU A 41 -18.50 1.83 11.87
N LYS A 42 -18.22 1.83 13.19
CA LYS A 42 -19.29 1.81 14.17
C LYS A 42 -20.25 2.88 13.70
N LYS A 43 -21.52 2.48 13.43
CA LYS A 43 -22.61 3.35 13.00
C LYS A 43 -22.41 4.75 13.57
N GLY A 44 -22.08 5.72 12.67
CA GLY A 44 -22.15 7.13 13.01
C GLY A 44 -23.53 7.45 13.60
N LYS A 45 -23.71 8.59 14.23
CA LYS A 45 -25.06 9.01 14.59
C LYS A 45 -25.88 8.97 13.31
N ALA A 46 -27.03 8.28 13.35
CA ALA A 46 -27.86 7.99 12.16
C ALA A 46 -28.20 9.24 11.31
N ASP A 47 -28.15 10.42 11.91
CA ASP A 47 -28.45 11.69 11.26
C ASP A 47 -27.31 12.18 10.35
N ASP A 48 -26.03 12.10 10.79
CA ASP A 48 -24.87 12.54 9.98
C ASP A 48 -24.73 11.70 8.71
N GLU A 49 -25.04 10.41 8.80
CA GLU A 49 -24.94 9.47 7.69
C GLU A 49 -26.06 9.66 6.66
N LYS A 50 -27.28 9.97 7.14
CA LYS A 50 -28.43 10.23 6.27
C LYS A 50 -28.23 11.50 5.44
N ASP A 51 -27.74 12.58 6.04
CA ASP A 51 -27.45 13.82 5.34
C ASP A 51 -26.39 13.62 4.26
N PHE A 52 -25.36 12.81 4.57
CA PHE A 52 -24.29 12.53 3.60
C PHE A 52 -24.78 11.62 2.44
N ASP A 53 -25.67 10.68 2.68
CA ASP A 53 -26.27 9.85 1.62
C ASP A 53 -27.14 10.68 0.66
N GLU A 54 -27.82 11.72 1.15
CA GLU A 54 -28.53 12.67 0.29
C GLU A 54 -27.56 13.40 -0.67
N PHE A 55 -26.38 13.81 -0.18
CA PHE A 55 -25.35 14.39 -1.04
C PHE A 55 -24.84 13.40 -2.07
N VAL A 56 -24.61 12.12 -1.70
CA VAL A 56 -24.18 11.06 -2.62
C VAL A 56 -25.21 10.89 -3.72
N THR A 57 -26.46 10.75 -3.37
CA THR A 57 -27.57 10.58 -4.32
C THR A 57 -27.67 11.76 -5.30
N LYS A 58 -27.61 12.98 -4.78
CA LYS A 58 -27.66 14.22 -5.59
C LYS A 58 -26.48 14.31 -6.56
N HIS A 59 -25.25 14.11 -6.10
CA HIS A 59 -24.05 14.32 -6.91
C HIS A 59 -23.72 13.16 -7.83
N SER A 60 -24.29 11.98 -7.61
CA SER A 60 -24.25 10.84 -8.55
C SER A 60 -25.39 10.86 -9.57
N ASN A 61 -26.25 11.88 -9.56
CA ASN A 61 -27.51 11.89 -10.33
C ASN A 61 -28.34 10.62 -10.07
N ALA A 62 -28.50 10.24 -8.80
CA ALA A 62 -29.19 9.04 -8.34
C ALA A 62 -28.64 7.70 -8.93
N ARG A 63 -27.35 7.66 -9.31
CA ARG A 63 -26.68 6.45 -9.80
C ARG A 63 -26.05 5.61 -8.71
N ALA A 64 -25.70 6.23 -7.59
CA ALA A 64 -25.06 5.57 -6.46
C ALA A 64 -25.68 5.98 -5.13
N SER A 65 -25.63 5.10 -4.16
CA SER A 65 -26.00 5.31 -2.76
C SER A 65 -24.95 4.70 -1.85
N ILE A 66 -24.91 5.16 -0.60
CA ILE A 66 -24.07 4.52 0.43
C ILE A 66 -24.72 3.20 0.83
N GLY A 67 -23.90 2.17 0.95
CA GLY A 67 -24.32 0.85 1.43
C GLY A 67 -23.20 0.18 2.21
N TYR A 68 -23.48 -1.05 2.67
CA TYR A 68 -22.56 -1.88 3.41
C TYR A 68 -22.51 -3.25 2.77
N ASP A 69 -21.31 -3.79 2.58
CA ASP A 69 -21.15 -5.17 2.17
C ASP A 69 -21.73 -6.11 3.23
N GLU A 70 -22.56 -7.05 2.81
CA GLU A 70 -23.30 -7.93 3.73
C GLU A 70 -22.39 -8.85 4.56
N THR A 71 -21.21 -9.17 4.03
CA THR A 71 -20.27 -10.12 4.65
C THR A 71 -19.26 -9.43 5.53
N THR A 72 -18.68 -8.34 5.03
CA THR A 72 -17.58 -7.62 5.70
C THR A 72 -18.06 -6.43 6.53
N HIS A 73 -19.30 -5.99 6.31
CA HIS A 73 -19.88 -4.77 6.87
C HIS A 73 -19.07 -3.50 6.56
N VAL A 74 -18.28 -3.53 5.49
CA VAL A 74 -17.53 -2.38 5.02
C VAL A 74 -18.44 -1.44 4.25
N ARG A 75 -18.38 -0.15 4.58
CA ARG A 75 -19.10 0.90 3.88
C ARG A 75 -18.52 1.12 2.49
N GLY A 76 -19.38 1.26 1.49
CA GLY A 76 -19.00 1.53 0.11
C GLY A 76 -20.09 2.27 -0.67
N LEU A 77 -19.86 2.44 -1.95
CA LEU A 77 -20.85 2.95 -2.89
C LEU A 77 -21.46 1.79 -3.69
N PHE A 78 -22.78 1.79 -3.78
CA PHE A 78 -23.56 0.77 -4.48
C PHE A 78 -24.37 1.41 -5.59
N ALA A 79 -24.52 0.71 -6.71
CA ALA A 79 -25.32 1.18 -7.83
C ALA A 79 -26.80 1.21 -7.48
N SER A 80 -27.43 2.38 -7.51
CA SER A 80 -28.88 2.53 -7.21
C SER A 80 -29.77 2.02 -8.35
N ARG A 81 -29.22 1.81 -9.55
CA ARG A 81 -29.85 1.26 -10.74
C ARG A 81 -28.82 0.57 -11.63
N GLU A 82 -29.26 -0.08 -12.68
CA GLU A 82 -28.33 -0.55 -13.72
C GLU A 82 -27.56 0.62 -14.35
N ILE A 83 -26.23 0.42 -14.51
CA ILE A 83 -25.30 1.38 -15.11
C ILE A 83 -24.64 0.71 -16.32
N LYS A 84 -24.61 1.41 -17.43
CA LYS A 84 -24.00 0.91 -18.66
C LYS A 84 -22.48 1.16 -18.67
N ALA A 85 -21.75 0.31 -19.37
CA ALA A 85 -20.33 0.54 -19.64
C ALA A 85 -20.11 1.92 -20.26
N LYS A 86 -19.06 2.64 -19.81
CA LYS A 86 -18.70 4.02 -20.18
C LYS A 86 -19.69 5.10 -19.74
N GLU A 87 -20.70 4.76 -18.95
CA GLU A 87 -21.56 5.78 -18.34
C GLU A 87 -20.80 6.54 -17.27
N GLU A 88 -20.85 7.88 -17.31
CA GLU A 88 -20.25 8.75 -16.30
C GLU A 88 -21.09 8.71 -15.02
N LEU A 89 -20.45 8.34 -13.90
CA LEU A 89 -21.04 8.29 -12.56
C LEU A 89 -20.90 9.63 -11.85
N PHE A 90 -19.68 10.17 -11.88
CA PHE A 90 -19.34 11.43 -11.26
C PHE A 90 -18.54 12.32 -12.20
N HIS A 91 -18.89 13.59 -12.21
CA HIS A 91 -18.17 14.64 -12.92
C HIS A 91 -17.90 15.78 -11.93
N VAL A 92 -16.65 15.90 -11.47
CA VAL A 92 -16.25 16.85 -10.43
C VAL A 92 -15.30 17.88 -11.02
N SER A 93 -15.66 19.16 -10.95
CA SER A 93 -14.75 20.25 -11.33
C SER A 93 -13.55 20.27 -10.39
N LEU A 94 -12.35 20.46 -10.93
CA LEU A 94 -11.12 20.63 -10.16
C LEU A 94 -10.76 22.11 -9.93
N ALA A 95 -11.75 22.99 -10.02
CA ALA A 95 -11.60 24.37 -9.58
C ALA A 95 -11.46 24.45 -8.05
N LYS A 96 -10.60 25.34 -7.55
CA LYS A 96 -10.36 25.48 -6.09
C LYS A 96 -11.63 25.88 -5.32
N GLU A 97 -12.54 26.55 -5.99
CA GLU A 97 -13.83 27.04 -5.44
C GLU A 97 -14.91 25.96 -5.41
N ASP A 98 -14.67 24.80 -6.05
CA ASP A 98 -15.67 23.73 -6.06
C ASP A 98 -15.78 23.08 -4.66
N GLU A 99 -17.00 23.08 -4.12
CA GLU A 99 -17.29 22.49 -2.81
C GLU A 99 -17.11 20.97 -2.74
N ARG A 100 -16.96 20.32 -3.91
CA ARG A 100 -16.83 18.86 -4.05
C ARG A 100 -15.39 18.38 -4.02
N VAL A 101 -14.40 19.25 -3.77
CA VAL A 101 -13.00 18.86 -3.83
C VAL A 101 -12.17 19.61 -2.78
N PHE A 102 -11.28 18.85 -2.09
CA PHE A 102 -10.18 19.44 -1.33
C PHE A 102 -8.94 19.33 -2.19
N ILE A 103 -8.31 20.47 -2.46
CA ILE A 103 -7.15 20.55 -3.35
C ILE A 103 -5.95 21.03 -2.55
N ASP A 104 -4.82 20.37 -2.75
CA ASP A 104 -3.54 20.88 -2.28
C ASP A 104 -3.24 22.21 -2.98
N ASN A 105 -2.98 23.23 -2.16
CA ASN A 105 -2.73 24.59 -2.63
C ASN A 105 -1.24 24.89 -2.88
N ASN A 106 -0.36 23.92 -2.60
CA ASN A 106 1.08 24.07 -2.74
C ASN A 106 1.47 23.97 -4.22
N GLU A 107 2.26 24.94 -4.68
CA GLU A 107 2.74 24.99 -6.08
C GLU A 107 4.10 24.30 -6.24
N ASN A 108 4.81 24.01 -5.12
CA ASN A 108 6.12 23.38 -5.09
C ASN A 108 5.97 21.90 -4.66
N GLU A 109 6.72 21.00 -5.30
CA GLU A 109 6.74 19.57 -4.95
C GLU A 109 7.25 19.31 -3.52
N ASP A 110 8.11 20.18 -3.00
CA ASP A 110 8.68 20.09 -1.65
C ASP A 110 7.72 20.54 -0.54
N ASP A 111 6.63 21.23 -0.88
CA ASP A 111 5.63 21.66 0.07
C ASP A 111 4.73 20.50 0.49
N ASP A 112 4.39 20.49 1.78
CA ASP A 112 3.62 19.42 2.39
C ASP A 112 2.14 19.45 1.99
N TRP A 113 1.84 18.80 0.85
CA TRP A 113 0.49 18.60 0.37
C TRP A 113 -0.43 17.95 1.41
N SER A 114 0.10 17.02 2.23
CA SER A 114 -0.70 16.29 3.22
C SER A 114 -1.12 17.18 4.38
N ALA A 115 -0.25 18.08 4.82
CA ALA A 115 -0.56 19.07 5.85
C ALA A 115 -1.61 20.09 5.38
N SER A 116 -1.52 20.52 4.12
CA SER A 116 -2.50 21.41 3.50
C SER A 116 -3.90 20.81 3.53
N LEU A 117 -4.04 19.56 3.07
CA LEU A 117 -5.33 18.87 3.05
C LEU A 117 -5.85 18.54 4.45
N ALA A 118 -4.99 18.09 5.38
CA ALA A 118 -5.37 17.80 6.75
C ALA A 118 -5.93 19.05 7.45
N LYS A 119 -5.30 20.21 7.26
CA LYS A 119 -5.80 21.49 7.76
C LYS A 119 -7.19 21.83 7.24
N GLN A 120 -7.42 21.63 5.95
CA GLN A 120 -8.74 21.90 5.34
C GLN A 120 -9.83 21.01 5.96
N ILE A 121 -9.56 19.72 6.19
CA ILE A 121 -10.48 18.80 6.86
C ILE A 121 -10.79 19.26 8.28
N LEU A 122 -9.76 19.59 9.07
CA LEU A 122 -9.94 20.04 10.45
C LEU A 122 -10.73 21.35 10.55
N MET A 123 -10.50 22.30 9.65
CA MET A 123 -11.25 23.55 9.62
C MET A 123 -12.74 23.32 9.36
N LYS A 124 -13.10 22.39 8.48
CA LYS A 124 -14.50 22.06 8.18
C LYS A 124 -15.17 21.33 9.36
N ARG A 125 -14.47 20.40 10.00
CA ARG A 125 -14.97 19.68 11.16
C ARG A 125 -15.24 20.60 12.36
N ARG A 126 -14.39 21.62 12.62
CA ARG A 126 -14.54 22.58 13.72
C ARG A 126 -15.77 23.48 13.58
N ARG A 127 -16.12 23.90 12.36
CA ARG A 127 -17.27 24.78 12.13
C ARG A 127 -18.60 24.17 12.54
N SER A 128 -18.74 22.84 12.46
CA SER A 128 -19.94 22.13 12.87
C SER A 128 -20.26 22.20 14.38
N THR A 129 -19.29 22.56 15.23
CA THR A 129 -19.47 22.56 16.69
C THR A 129 -19.81 23.95 17.28
N THR A 130 -19.81 25.02 16.48
CA THR A 130 -19.85 26.41 16.98
C THR A 130 -21.02 27.25 16.47
N SER A 131 -21.84 26.75 15.55
CA SER A 131 -22.97 27.55 15.01
C SER A 131 -24.31 27.06 15.57
N ASP A 132 -24.94 27.94 16.39
CA ASP A 132 -26.36 27.82 16.80
C ASP A 132 -27.33 28.31 15.70
N ASP A 133 -26.82 28.62 14.48
CA ASP A 133 -27.63 29.13 13.38
C ASP A 133 -28.21 27.95 12.56
N ASP A 134 -29.49 27.70 12.78
CA ASP A 134 -30.31 26.67 12.12
C ASP A 134 -30.50 26.84 10.59
N ASP A 135 -29.95 27.87 9.98
CA ASP A 135 -30.18 28.24 8.57
C ASP A 135 -28.97 28.15 7.64
N GLU A 136 -27.80 27.71 8.12
CA GLU A 136 -26.65 27.52 7.24
C GLU A 136 -26.87 26.26 6.39
N LYS A 137 -27.02 26.41 5.07
CA LYS A 137 -27.04 25.30 4.09
C LYS A 137 -25.91 24.34 4.45
N LYS A 138 -26.23 23.13 4.86
CA LYS A 138 -25.25 22.10 5.18
C LYS A 138 -24.29 22.00 3.99
N GLU A 139 -23.08 22.47 4.16
CA GLU A 139 -22.04 22.47 3.14
C GLU A 139 -21.51 21.03 2.99
N LEU A 140 -21.39 20.52 1.75
CA LEU A 140 -20.92 19.16 1.47
C LEU A 140 -19.58 18.84 2.17
N LYS A 141 -18.61 19.77 2.15
CA LYS A 141 -17.31 19.58 2.83
C LYS A 141 -17.44 19.39 4.33
N THR A 142 -18.38 20.07 4.96
CA THR A 142 -18.65 19.94 6.41
C THR A 142 -19.31 18.60 6.72
N ALA A 143 -20.35 18.23 5.97
CA ALA A 143 -21.00 16.92 6.10
C ALA A 143 -20.02 15.78 5.86
N TYR A 144 -19.18 15.89 4.83
CA TYR A 144 -18.13 14.92 4.54
C TYR A 144 -17.12 14.79 5.69
N ALA A 145 -16.56 15.90 6.18
CA ALA A 145 -15.57 15.87 7.26
C ALA A 145 -16.11 15.22 8.55
N ASN A 146 -17.42 15.37 8.81
CA ASN A 146 -18.09 14.74 9.94
C ASN A 146 -18.41 13.24 9.71
N ALA A 147 -18.62 12.84 8.43
CA ALA A 147 -18.88 11.46 8.03
C ALA A 147 -17.61 10.62 7.86
N LEU A 148 -16.40 11.22 7.98
CA LEU A 148 -15.13 10.48 7.95
C LEU A 148 -15.02 9.54 9.18
N PRO A 149 -14.33 8.39 9.03
CA PRO A 149 -14.06 7.49 10.14
C PRO A 149 -13.49 8.21 11.37
N LYS A 150 -13.93 7.84 12.56
CA LYS A 150 -13.44 8.46 13.81
C LYS A 150 -12.08 7.93 14.21
N GLU A 151 -11.77 6.69 13.85
CA GLU A 151 -10.52 6.02 14.15
C GLU A 151 -9.43 6.46 13.17
N MET A 152 -8.19 6.43 13.61
CA MET A 152 -7.02 6.56 12.74
C MET A 152 -6.90 5.36 11.81
N ILE A 153 -6.59 5.63 10.54
CA ILE A 153 -6.44 4.61 9.51
C ILE A 153 -4.96 4.30 9.32
N GLY A 154 -4.61 3.01 9.19
CA GLY A 154 -3.28 2.53 8.88
C GLY A 154 -2.31 2.49 10.06
N ILE A 155 -1.45 1.48 10.06
CA ILE A 155 -0.51 1.21 11.16
C ILE A 155 0.50 2.35 11.33
N ALA A 156 0.95 2.98 10.23
CA ALA A 156 1.88 4.09 10.28
C ALA A 156 1.34 5.27 11.11
N ASN A 157 0.08 5.64 10.89
CA ASN A 157 -0.56 6.72 11.65
C ASN A 157 -0.72 6.35 13.11
N LYS A 158 -1.19 5.14 13.41
CA LYS A 158 -1.36 4.63 14.78
C LYS A 158 -0.03 4.54 15.54
N CYS A 159 1.09 4.30 14.85
CA CYS A 159 2.42 4.31 15.44
C CYS A 159 2.95 5.72 15.71
N CYS A 160 2.63 6.68 14.84
CA CYS A 160 3.20 8.02 14.90
C CYS A 160 2.35 9.02 15.68
N PHE A 161 1.05 8.73 15.92
CA PHE A 161 0.13 9.57 16.66
C PHE A 161 -0.55 8.79 17.78
N TYR A 162 -0.99 9.50 18.79
CA TYR A 162 -1.60 8.93 20.00
C TYR A 162 -3.15 8.93 19.89
N ASP A 163 -3.82 7.93 20.52
CA ASP A 163 -5.28 7.88 20.70
C ASP A 163 -5.62 8.16 22.18
N ASP A 164 -6.17 9.35 22.46
CA ASP A 164 -6.35 9.88 23.81
C ASP A 164 -7.56 9.29 24.61
N ASN A 165 -8.32 8.36 24.01
CA ASN A 165 -9.52 7.84 24.66
C ASN A 165 -9.26 6.89 25.84
N LYS A 166 -8.00 6.62 26.20
CA LYS A 166 -7.65 5.75 27.33
C LYS A 166 -6.65 6.43 28.26
N MET A 167 -7.17 6.97 29.36
CA MET A 167 -6.43 7.64 30.44
C MET A 167 -5.26 6.81 30.99
N ASN A 168 -4.05 6.98 30.50
CA ASN A 168 -2.84 6.51 31.18
C ASN A 168 -1.77 7.60 31.20
N LYS A 169 -1.16 7.85 32.37
CA LYS A 169 -0.27 8.98 32.64
C LYS A 169 1.14 8.85 32.03
N ASN A 170 1.44 7.75 31.29
CA ASN A 170 2.75 7.49 30.67
C ASN A 170 2.72 7.59 29.14
N LYS A 171 2.01 8.55 28.61
CA LYS A 171 1.61 8.71 27.20
C LYS A 171 2.73 8.68 26.15
N ASN A 172 3.86 9.34 26.41
CA ASN A 172 4.99 9.38 25.48
C ASN A 172 5.77 8.05 25.38
N SER A 173 5.70 7.21 26.42
CA SER A 173 6.30 5.89 26.46
C SER A 173 5.60 4.93 25.48
N ASP A 174 4.26 4.93 25.45
CA ASP A 174 3.48 3.95 24.71
C ASP A 174 3.57 4.15 23.18
N ARG A 175 3.54 5.41 22.71
CA ARG A 175 3.72 5.76 21.29
C ARG A 175 5.10 5.32 20.78
N ARG A 176 6.15 5.70 21.48
CA ARG A 176 7.53 5.36 21.12
C ARG A 176 7.74 3.84 21.16
N THR A 177 7.21 3.18 22.18
CA THR A 177 7.25 1.73 22.32
C THR A 177 6.53 1.03 21.18
N ARG A 178 5.33 1.50 20.79
CA ARG A 178 4.57 0.98 19.64
C ARG A 178 5.37 1.08 18.35
N TYR A 179 5.89 2.26 18.05
CA TYR A 179 6.72 2.49 16.87
C TYR A 179 7.95 1.56 16.84
N GLU A 180 8.68 1.47 17.95
CA GLU A 180 9.88 0.62 18.08
C GLU A 180 9.54 -0.87 17.91
N LEU A 181 8.41 -1.34 18.46
CA LEU A 181 7.97 -2.73 18.34
C LEU A 181 7.55 -3.07 16.91
N VAL A 182 6.85 -2.17 16.21
CA VAL A 182 6.49 -2.37 14.80
C VAL A 182 7.74 -2.35 13.91
N CYS A 183 8.72 -1.48 14.18
CA CYS A 183 10.02 -1.52 13.50
C CYS A 183 10.75 -2.86 13.74
N LYS A 184 10.74 -3.38 14.97
CA LYS A 184 11.32 -4.70 15.30
C LYS A 184 10.58 -5.84 14.60
N PHE A 185 9.26 -5.74 14.45
CA PHE A 185 8.50 -6.70 13.66
C PHE A 185 8.96 -6.73 12.20
N PHE A 186 9.07 -5.57 11.54
CA PHE A 186 9.55 -5.50 10.16
C PHE A 186 11.02 -5.96 10.02
N GLU A 187 11.86 -5.69 10.99
CA GLU A 187 13.24 -6.25 11.04
C GLU A 187 13.22 -7.77 11.12
N ALA A 188 12.47 -8.33 12.05
CA ALA A 188 12.40 -9.77 12.26
C ALA A 188 11.81 -10.52 11.05
N THR A 189 10.86 -9.90 10.35
CA THR A 189 10.30 -10.46 9.11
C THR A 189 11.16 -10.17 7.88
N GLY A 190 12.21 -9.35 8.02
CA GLY A 190 13.07 -8.92 6.92
C GLY A 190 12.40 -7.97 5.95
N ASP A 191 11.34 -7.28 6.40
CA ASP A 191 10.60 -6.32 5.61
C ASP A 191 11.19 -4.92 5.76
N ARG A 192 12.36 -4.73 5.16
CA ARG A 192 13.08 -3.46 5.23
C ARG A 192 12.31 -2.31 4.58
N ASP A 193 11.58 -2.58 3.51
CA ASP A 193 10.81 -1.57 2.80
C ASP A 193 9.72 -0.97 3.67
N ALA A 194 8.94 -1.81 4.34
CA ALA A 194 7.91 -1.36 5.27
C ALA A 194 8.52 -0.57 6.43
N LYS A 195 9.66 -1.02 6.97
CA LYS A 195 10.39 -0.30 8.00
C LYS A 195 10.87 1.06 7.54
N GLU A 196 11.50 1.15 6.36
CA GLU A 196 11.99 2.42 5.80
C GLU A 196 10.84 3.38 5.49
N GLU A 197 9.74 2.88 4.94
CA GLU A 197 8.56 3.68 4.66
C GLU A 197 7.95 4.23 5.96
N LEU A 198 7.86 3.41 7.01
CA LEU A 198 7.44 3.85 8.34
C LEU A 198 8.39 4.89 8.95
N MET A 199 9.71 4.69 8.82
CA MET A 199 10.71 5.64 9.31
C MET A 199 10.67 6.99 8.56
N LYS A 200 10.50 6.96 7.23
CA LYS A 200 10.33 8.17 6.41
C LYS A 200 9.07 8.93 6.84
N TYR A 201 7.98 8.20 7.04
CA TYR A 201 6.73 8.78 7.50
C TYR A 201 6.87 9.41 8.90
N GLU A 202 7.44 8.69 9.87
CA GLU A 202 7.69 9.20 11.22
C GLU A 202 8.52 10.49 11.18
N LYS A 203 9.64 10.51 10.46
CA LYS A 203 10.48 11.70 10.28
C LYS A 203 9.71 12.88 9.69
N GLN A 204 8.84 12.62 8.71
CA GLN A 204 8.00 13.62 8.05
C GLN A 204 7.02 14.24 9.03
N VAL A 205 6.33 13.45 9.85
CA VAL A 205 5.31 13.94 10.78
C VAL A 205 5.89 14.53 12.07
N SER A 206 6.96 13.95 12.63
CA SER A 206 7.61 14.42 13.86
C SER A 206 8.22 15.82 13.72
N SER A 207 8.70 16.17 12.52
CA SER A 207 9.22 17.52 12.24
C SER A 207 8.14 18.61 12.33
N ARG A 208 6.87 18.24 12.24
CA ARG A 208 5.70 19.13 12.19
C ARG A 208 4.94 19.18 13.50
N SER A 209 4.79 18.05 14.18
CA SER A 209 4.11 17.96 15.47
C SER A 209 4.70 18.92 16.50
N ARG A 210 6.03 19.09 16.52
CA ARG A 210 6.74 20.05 17.41
C ARG A 210 6.32 21.51 17.23
N ARG A 211 5.59 21.87 16.15
CA ARG A 211 5.14 23.26 15.90
C ARG A 211 3.76 23.56 16.51
N HIS A 212 3.00 22.55 16.92
CA HIS A 212 1.59 22.73 17.34
C HIS A 212 1.34 22.65 18.85
N GLY A 213 2.32 22.36 19.67
CA GLY A 213 2.40 22.68 21.11
C GLY A 213 1.38 22.08 22.09
N GLU A 214 0.22 21.59 21.63
CA GLU A 214 -0.81 20.95 22.45
C GLU A 214 -1.09 19.52 21.98
N GLU A 215 -1.06 18.54 22.90
CA GLU A 215 -1.23 17.11 22.60
C GLU A 215 -2.56 16.79 21.88
N GLU A 216 -3.65 17.45 22.26
CA GLU A 216 -4.97 17.26 21.65
C GLU A 216 -5.01 17.72 20.17
N GLU A 217 -4.26 18.74 19.84
CA GLU A 217 -4.12 19.22 18.46
C GLU A 217 -3.27 18.26 17.62
N GLU A 218 -2.28 17.60 18.23
CA GLU A 218 -1.44 16.58 17.59
C GLU A 218 -2.26 15.35 17.18
N GLU A 219 -3.13 14.86 18.05
CA GLU A 219 -4.00 13.72 17.78
C GLU A 219 -5.01 14.02 16.66
N LYS A 220 -5.68 15.17 16.75
CA LYS A 220 -6.60 15.62 15.70
C LYS A 220 -5.90 15.74 14.35
N TYR A 221 -4.67 16.25 14.37
CA TYR A 221 -3.85 16.37 13.17
C TYR A 221 -3.45 14.99 12.61
N GLY A 222 -3.02 14.07 13.46
CA GLY A 222 -2.72 12.68 13.10
C GLY A 222 -3.93 11.97 12.49
N TRP A 223 -5.10 12.14 13.11
CA TRP A 223 -6.34 11.63 12.55
C TRP A 223 -6.61 12.20 11.15
N ALA A 224 -6.50 13.51 10.96
CA ALA A 224 -6.73 14.14 9.66
C ALA A 224 -5.72 13.66 8.60
N LEU A 225 -4.44 13.51 8.97
CA LEU A 225 -3.43 12.93 8.07
C LEU A 225 -3.78 11.51 7.66
N SER A 226 -4.28 10.67 8.58
CA SER A 226 -4.67 9.30 8.26
C SER A 226 -5.79 9.25 7.22
N GLN A 227 -6.75 10.17 7.30
CA GLN A 227 -7.79 10.31 6.27
C GLN A 227 -7.21 10.76 4.94
N VAL A 228 -6.28 11.70 4.95
CA VAL A 228 -5.63 12.23 3.75
C VAL A 228 -4.83 11.14 3.03
N PHE A 229 -3.97 10.41 3.73
CA PHE A 229 -3.12 9.38 3.10
C PHE A 229 -3.93 8.23 2.48
N SER A 230 -5.06 7.87 3.07
CA SER A 230 -5.90 6.76 2.61
C SER A 230 -6.92 7.14 1.52
N ARG A 231 -7.13 8.46 1.24
CA ARG A 231 -8.25 8.93 0.39
C ARG A 231 -7.85 9.88 -0.73
N THR A 232 -6.55 10.17 -0.87
CA THR A 232 -6.08 11.17 -1.81
C THR A 232 -5.78 10.58 -3.18
N PHE A 233 -6.27 11.23 -4.22
CA PHE A 233 -5.92 10.96 -5.61
C PHE A 233 -4.72 11.81 -6.04
N ARG A 234 -3.75 11.20 -6.73
CA ARG A 234 -2.66 11.90 -7.38
C ARG A 234 -3.05 12.20 -8.83
N ILE A 235 -3.09 13.46 -9.18
CA ILE A 235 -3.43 13.94 -10.52
C ILE A 235 -2.15 14.43 -11.19
N GLU A 236 -1.86 13.92 -12.37
CA GLU A 236 -0.69 14.28 -13.17
C GLU A 236 -1.12 14.93 -14.49
N ASP A 237 -0.41 15.95 -14.91
CA ASP A 237 -0.54 16.48 -16.27
C ASP A 237 0.06 15.44 -17.25
N ALA A 238 -0.75 14.93 -18.17
CA ALA A 238 -0.31 13.95 -19.18
C ALA A 238 0.92 14.40 -19.99
N ARG A 239 1.21 15.70 -20.01
CA ARG A 239 2.38 16.29 -20.70
C ARG A 239 3.55 16.61 -19.75
N GLY A 240 3.41 16.32 -18.46
CA GLY A 240 4.44 16.58 -17.44
C GLY A 240 4.83 18.06 -17.27
N ARG A 241 3.97 19.00 -17.71
CA ARG A 241 4.25 20.44 -17.67
C ARG A 241 3.97 21.09 -16.32
N ARG A 242 3.24 20.39 -15.45
CA ARG A 242 2.85 20.86 -14.12
C ARG A 242 3.21 19.80 -13.09
N ALA A 243 3.58 20.24 -11.90
CA ALA A 243 3.79 19.35 -10.77
C ALA A 243 2.53 18.51 -10.47
N PRO A 244 2.66 17.25 -10.04
CA PRO A 244 1.54 16.43 -9.63
C PRO A 244 0.74 17.13 -8.52
N ARG A 245 -0.59 17.11 -8.64
CA ARG A 245 -1.49 17.67 -7.62
C ARG A 245 -2.13 16.55 -6.81
N ARG A 246 -2.38 16.81 -5.54
CA ARG A 246 -3.11 15.91 -4.65
C ARG A 246 -4.51 16.47 -4.38
N VAL A 247 -5.51 15.61 -4.51
CA VAL A 247 -6.90 16.00 -4.29
C VAL A 247 -7.64 14.93 -3.49
N MET A 248 -8.51 15.35 -2.58
CA MET A 248 -9.53 14.49 -2.00
C MET A 248 -10.88 14.90 -2.60
N ILE A 249 -11.63 13.91 -3.05
CA ILE A 249 -12.91 14.12 -3.71
C ILE A 249 -13.98 13.43 -2.88
N PRO A 250 -14.70 14.17 -2.02
CA PRO A 250 -15.82 13.67 -1.26
C PRO A 250 -16.77 12.84 -2.12
N ILE A 251 -17.24 11.75 -1.59
CA ILE A 251 -18.08 10.74 -2.27
C ILE A 251 -17.25 9.76 -3.11
N VAL A 252 -16.39 10.24 -4.02
CA VAL A 252 -15.58 9.36 -4.89
C VAL A 252 -14.61 8.51 -4.08
N ASP A 253 -14.08 9.03 -2.99
CA ASP A 253 -13.19 8.33 -2.07
C ASP A 253 -13.88 7.26 -1.19
N LEU A 254 -15.19 7.11 -1.32
CA LEU A 254 -15.97 6.00 -0.74
C LEU A 254 -15.96 4.74 -1.63
N LEU A 255 -15.47 4.84 -2.87
CA LEU A 255 -15.28 3.68 -3.73
C LEU A 255 -14.21 2.77 -3.11
N ASN A 256 -14.58 1.53 -2.84
CA ASN A 256 -13.66 0.55 -2.28
C ASN A 256 -12.71 -0.02 -3.34
N HIS A 257 -11.65 -0.69 -2.87
CA HIS A 257 -10.58 -1.24 -3.70
C HIS A 257 -10.76 -2.72 -3.97
N SER A 258 -10.41 -3.14 -5.20
CA SER A 258 -9.95 -4.49 -5.48
C SER A 258 -8.65 -4.47 -6.28
N SER A 259 -7.75 -5.41 -5.97
CA SER A 259 -6.56 -5.71 -6.77
C SER A 259 -6.85 -6.75 -7.87
N VAL A 260 -8.06 -7.31 -7.90
CA VAL A 260 -8.54 -8.27 -8.91
C VAL A 260 -9.21 -7.48 -10.03
N GLU A 261 -8.63 -7.51 -11.23
CA GLU A 261 -9.07 -6.69 -12.38
C GLU A 261 -10.53 -6.96 -12.75
N GLU A 262 -11.00 -8.20 -12.62
CA GLU A 262 -12.37 -8.62 -12.93
C GLU A 262 -13.41 -8.06 -11.95
N GLU A 263 -13.01 -7.75 -10.73
CA GLU A 263 -13.89 -7.13 -9.72
C GLU A 263 -14.00 -5.62 -9.93
N VAL A 264 -12.99 -4.99 -10.55
CA VAL A 264 -12.97 -3.54 -10.79
C VAL A 264 -13.98 -3.18 -11.85
N ASN A 265 -15.03 -2.46 -11.48
CA ASN A 265 -16.13 -2.10 -12.38
C ASN A 265 -16.24 -0.61 -12.68
N VAL A 266 -15.45 0.23 -11.99
CA VAL A 266 -15.34 1.66 -12.29
C VAL A 266 -13.89 2.08 -12.50
N THR A 267 -13.68 3.17 -13.22
CA THR A 267 -12.37 3.79 -13.43
C THR A 267 -12.50 5.30 -13.35
N TRP A 268 -11.38 5.98 -13.21
CA TRP A 268 -11.35 7.44 -13.24
C TRP A 268 -10.34 7.97 -14.25
N ARG A 269 -10.58 9.17 -14.70
CA ARG A 269 -9.68 9.95 -15.54
C ARG A 269 -9.81 11.42 -15.24
N VAL A 270 -8.83 12.19 -15.65
CA VAL A 270 -8.85 13.65 -15.59
C VAL A 270 -8.90 14.18 -17.02
N LYS A 271 -9.61 15.29 -17.24
CA LYS A 271 -9.56 15.98 -18.53
C LYS A 271 -8.15 16.47 -18.81
N GLU A 272 -7.77 16.55 -20.08
CA GLU A 272 -6.43 16.99 -20.51
C GLU A 272 -6.04 18.38 -20.03
N ASP A 273 -7.02 19.24 -19.84
CA ASP A 273 -6.85 20.60 -19.30
C ASP A 273 -6.82 20.67 -17.76
N LEU A 274 -6.93 19.51 -17.09
CA LEU A 274 -7.05 19.36 -15.65
C LEU A 274 -8.27 20.05 -15.04
N SER A 275 -9.31 20.33 -15.82
CA SER A 275 -10.49 21.04 -15.36
C SER A 275 -11.48 20.18 -14.60
N ALA A 276 -11.49 18.85 -14.84
CA ALA A 276 -12.45 17.94 -14.22
C ALA A 276 -11.88 16.55 -13.98
N PHE A 277 -12.32 15.93 -12.87
CA PHE A 277 -12.16 14.53 -12.52
C PHE A 277 -13.46 13.80 -12.87
N ILE A 278 -13.34 12.69 -13.59
CA ILE A 278 -14.48 11.93 -14.11
C ILE A 278 -14.34 10.49 -13.64
N VAL A 279 -15.42 9.94 -13.09
CA VAL A 279 -15.55 8.50 -12.80
C VAL A 279 -16.53 7.89 -13.74
N GLU A 280 -16.18 6.80 -14.38
CA GLU A 280 -17.01 6.10 -15.35
C GLU A 280 -17.02 4.58 -15.14
N ALA A 281 -18.07 3.92 -15.55
CA ALA A 281 -18.18 2.48 -15.49
C ALA A 281 -17.29 1.80 -16.54
N LYS A 282 -16.44 0.84 -16.13
CA LYS A 282 -15.62 0.01 -17.04
C LYS A 282 -16.46 -1.04 -17.78
N ARG A 283 -17.47 -1.57 -17.13
CA ARG A 283 -18.40 -2.59 -17.62
C ARG A 283 -19.82 -2.25 -17.19
N ASN A 284 -20.77 -3.03 -17.63
CA ASN A 284 -22.13 -2.93 -17.08
C ASN A 284 -22.11 -3.32 -15.60
N VAL A 285 -22.80 -2.53 -14.79
CA VAL A 285 -22.94 -2.74 -13.35
C VAL A 285 -24.41 -2.94 -13.04
N GLY A 286 -24.73 -4.00 -12.32
CA GLY A 286 -26.09 -4.31 -11.90
C GLY A 286 -26.57 -3.37 -10.78
N LYS A 287 -27.91 -3.26 -10.64
CA LYS A 287 -28.46 -2.60 -9.46
C LYS A 287 -28.02 -3.31 -8.18
N ASP A 288 -27.76 -2.55 -7.13
CA ASP A 288 -27.29 -3.01 -5.81
C ASP A 288 -25.90 -3.68 -5.85
N GLU A 289 -25.18 -3.64 -6.98
CA GLU A 289 -23.79 -4.06 -7.10
C GLU A 289 -22.86 -2.98 -6.53
N GLU A 290 -21.85 -3.37 -5.77
CA GLU A 290 -20.84 -2.45 -5.25
C GLU A 290 -19.99 -1.85 -6.37
N LEU A 291 -19.71 -0.57 -6.28
CA LEU A 291 -18.85 0.16 -7.20
C LEU A 291 -17.39 0.05 -6.69
N ILE A 292 -16.57 -0.68 -7.42
CA ILE A 292 -15.20 -1.04 -7.03
C ILE A 292 -14.19 -0.37 -7.95
N LEU A 293 -13.20 0.28 -7.34
CA LEU A 293 -12.10 0.99 -7.99
C LEU A 293 -10.76 0.29 -7.71
N SER A 294 -9.78 0.43 -8.60
CA SER A 294 -8.39 0.11 -8.27
C SER A 294 -7.69 1.35 -7.67
N TYR A 295 -7.01 1.18 -6.52
CA TYR A 295 -6.18 2.23 -5.92
C TYR A 295 -4.76 2.30 -6.53
N GLY A 296 -4.52 1.50 -7.59
CA GLY A 296 -3.25 1.38 -8.29
C GLY A 296 -2.41 0.20 -7.81
N GLU A 297 -1.29 0.01 -8.49
CA GLU A 297 -0.33 -1.05 -8.19
C GLU A 297 0.45 -0.71 -6.92
N ARG A 298 0.11 -1.38 -5.82
CA ARG A 298 0.71 -1.22 -4.50
C ARG A 298 0.91 -2.57 -3.85
N ASN A 299 2.00 -2.73 -3.11
CA ASN A 299 2.24 -3.93 -2.31
C ASN A 299 1.37 -3.97 -1.03
N ASP A 300 1.33 -5.12 -0.37
CA ASP A 300 0.54 -5.29 0.85
C ASP A 300 1.00 -4.38 1.98
N GLN A 301 2.30 -4.10 2.10
CA GLN A 301 2.85 -3.21 3.12
C GLN A 301 2.29 -1.80 3.02
N HIS A 302 2.16 -1.27 1.81
CA HIS A 302 1.60 0.06 1.60
C HIS A 302 0.13 0.13 2.02
N PHE A 303 -0.67 -0.90 1.69
CA PHE A 303 -2.06 -0.99 2.16
C PHE A 303 -2.13 -1.12 3.69
N LEU A 304 -1.28 -1.94 4.28
CA LEU A 304 -1.17 -2.12 5.73
C LEU A 304 -0.80 -0.81 6.46
N LEU A 305 0.23 -0.13 5.98
CA LEU A 305 0.76 1.07 6.63
C LEU A 305 -0.20 2.27 6.55
N PHE A 306 -0.82 2.51 5.38
CA PHE A 306 -1.56 3.75 5.14
C PHE A 306 -3.07 3.56 4.98
N TYR A 307 -3.54 2.38 4.58
CA TYR A 307 -4.98 2.13 4.38
C TYR A 307 -5.59 1.25 5.46
N GLY A 308 -4.79 0.53 6.27
CA GLY A 308 -5.26 -0.28 7.38
C GLY A 308 -6.01 -1.55 6.96
N PHE A 309 -5.72 -2.08 5.77
CA PHE A 309 -6.26 -3.36 5.32
C PHE A 309 -5.27 -4.09 4.40
N LEU A 310 -5.55 -5.36 4.13
CA LEU A 310 -4.86 -6.15 3.10
C LEU A 310 -5.87 -6.58 2.03
N PRO A 311 -5.62 -6.33 0.73
CA PRO A 311 -6.49 -6.83 -0.34
C PRO A 311 -6.62 -8.36 -0.28
N SER A 312 -7.77 -8.93 -0.68
CA SER A 312 -7.99 -10.40 -0.65
C SER A 312 -6.96 -11.17 -1.48
N MET A 313 -6.64 -10.66 -2.66
CA MET A 313 -5.55 -11.10 -3.51
C MET A 313 -4.83 -9.85 -4.02
N ASN A 314 -3.52 -9.86 -4.02
CA ASN A 314 -2.73 -8.75 -4.52
C ASN A 314 -1.61 -9.24 -5.43
N PRO A 315 -1.76 -9.12 -6.75
CA PRO A 315 -0.72 -9.52 -7.70
C PRO A 315 0.54 -8.65 -7.61
N CYS A 316 0.45 -7.47 -7.00
CA CYS A 316 1.56 -6.55 -6.77
C CYS A 316 2.25 -6.80 -5.42
N ASN A 317 1.80 -7.79 -4.65
CA ASN A 317 2.52 -8.18 -3.43
C ASN A 317 3.86 -8.81 -3.79
N SER A 318 4.85 -8.68 -2.92
CA SER A 318 6.20 -9.17 -3.21
C SER A 318 7.01 -9.41 -1.95
N VAL A 319 8.02 -10.26 -2.09
CA VAL A 319 9.06 -10.47 -1.09
C VAL A 319 10.39 -10.10 -1.72
N MET A 320 11.18 -9.28 -1.03
CA MET A 320 12.52 -8.94 -1.45
C MET A 320 13.47 -10.10 -1.15
N VAL A 321 14.14 -10.60 -2.17
CA VAL A 321 15.10 -11.72 -2.08
C VAL A 321 16.53 -11.21 -1.96
N TRP A 322 16.88 -10.10 -2.61
CA TRP A 322 18.13 -9.34 -2.45
C TRP A 322 17.82 -7.84 -2.52
N GLU A 323 18.57 -7.04 -1.77
CA GLU A 323 18.37 -5.58 -1.74
C GLU A 323 18.88 -4.90 -3.02
N ASN A 324 20.01 -5.38 -3.52
CA ASN A 324 20.70 -4.79 -4.65
C ASN A 324 21.55 -5.82 -5.42
N VAL A 325 22.14 -5.38 -6.51
CA VAL A 325 23.03 -6.21 -7.36
C VAL A 325 24.20 -6.77 -6.58
N ASP A 326 24.80 -5.95 -5.71
CA ASP A 326 26.00 -6.35 -4.96
C ASP A 326 25.69 -7.47 -3.96
N GLU A 327 24.57 -7.39 -3.25
CA GLU A 327 24.14 -8.46 -2.36
C GLU A 327 23.86 -9.76 -3.15
N CYS A 328 23.16 -9.67 -4.28
CA CYS A 328 22.89 -10.82 -5.11
C CYS A 328 24.18 -11.49 -5.62
N LEU A 329 25.13 -10.72 -6.10
CA LEU A 329 26.41 -11.21 -6.61
C LEU A 329 27.27 -11.83 -5.51
N ASN A 330 27.40 -11.16 -4.36
CA ASN A 330 28.15 -11.67 -3.22
C ASN A 330 27.55 -12.99 -2.69
N TRP A 331 26.20 -13.04 -2.59
CA TRP A 331 25.50 -14.26 -2.22
C TRP A 331 25.78 -15.41 -3.21
N TYR A 332 25.68 -15.13 -4.52
CA TYR A 332 25.93 -16.13 -5.56
C TYR A 332 27.40 -16.60 -5.57
N GLN A 333 28.34 -15.68 -5.36
CA GLN A 333 29.77 -15.97 -5.22
C GLN A 333 30.02 -16.94 -4.08
N ASN A 334 29.45 -16.68 -2.90
CA ASN A 334 29.55 -17.56 -1.73
C ASN A 334 28.91 -18.92 -1.99
N LEU A 335 27.75 -18.96 -2.63
CA LEU A 335 27.08 -20.21 -3.00
C LEU A 335 27.95 -21.07 -3.93
N CYS A 336 28.72 -20.46 -4.81
CA CYS A 336 29.66 -21.15 -5.70
C CYS A 336 30.98 -21.54 -5.03
N GLY A 337 31.25 -21.07 -3.81
CA GLY A 337 32.53 -21.27 -3.13
C GLY A 337 33.72 -20.60 -3.86
N ALA A 338 33.47 -19.48 -4.55
CA ALA A 338 34.51 -18.75 -5.27
C ALA A 338 35.28 -17.82 -4.31
N ASP A 339 36.57 -17.61 -4.61
CA ASP A 339 37.43 -16.73 -3.81
C ASP A 339 36.93 -15.27 -3.88
N GLU A 340 36.91 -14.57 -2.75
CA GLU A 340 36.51 -13.17 -2.65
C GLU A 340 37.40 -12.25 -3.52
N ASN A 341 38.65 -12.63 -3.76
CA ASN A 341 39.61 -11.88 -4.57
C ASN A 341 39.61 -12.28 -6.07
N ASP A 342 38.67 -13.10 -6.54
CA ASP A 342 38.61 -13.48 -7.94
C ASP A 342 38.11 -12.29 -8.80
N THR A 343 39.04 -11.68 -9.54
CA THR A 343 38.77 -10.55 -10.45
C THR A 343 37.66 -10.81 -11.48
N LYS A 344 37.30 -12.06 -11.72
CA LYS A 344 36.16 -12.39 -12.57
C LYS A 344 34.85 -11.89 -12.00
N TRP A 345 34.73 -11.83 -10.68
CA TRP A 345 33.52 -11.34 -10.01
C TRP A 345 33.38 -9.83 -10.12
N ASP A 346 34.49 -9.09 -10.06
CA ASP A 346 34.48 -7.63 -10.31
C ASP A 346 34.03 -7.32 -11.75
N ALA A 347 34.54 -8.08 -12.70
CA ALA A 347 34.12 -7.95 -14.11
C ALA A 347 32.62 -8.31 -14.28
N MET A 348 32.12 -9.33 -13.56
CA MET A 348 30.72 -9.74 -13.58
C MET A 348 29.82 -8.68 -12.97
N LYS A 349 30.20 -8.13 -11.82
CA LYS A 349 29.51 -7.03 -11.14
C LYS A 349 29.37 -5.83 -12.06
N TYR A 350 30.47 -5.41 -12.70
CA TYR A 350 30.46 -4.35 -13.70
C TYR A 350 29.49 -4.66 -14.86
N LYS A 351 29.53 -5.88 -15.39
CA LYS A 351 28.67 -6.32 -16.48
C LYS A 351 27.19 -6.27 -16.12
N CYS A 352 26.83 -6.76 -14.93
CA CYS A 352 25.45 -6.71 -14.41
C CYS A 352 24.98 -5.27 -14.20
N LYS A 353 25.79 -4.42 -13.57
CA LYS A 353 25.47 -3.00 -13.37
C LYS A 353 25.29 -2.27 -14.71
N ARG A 354 26.12 -2.57 -15.70
CA ARG A 354 25.97 -2.02 -17.04
C ARG A 354 24.70 -2.49 -17.73
N ALA A 355 24.37 -3.77 -17.65
CA ALA A 355 23.15 -4.33 -18.22
C ALA A 355 21.88 -3.72 -17.63
N LEU A 356 21.92 -3.36 -16.35
CA LEU A 356 20.86 -2.66 -15.64
C LEU A 356 20.83 -1.15 -15.89
N GLY A 357 21.82 -0.59 -16.59
CA GLY A 357 21.96 0.84 -16.81
C GLY A 357 22.25 1.63 -15.52
N LEU A 358 22.93 1.02 -14.55
CA LEU A 358 23.30 1.61 -13.26
C LEU A 358 24.65 2.36 -13.33
N LEU A 359 25.33 2.37 -14.47
CA LEU A 359 26.61 3.05 -14.63
C LEU A 359 26.40 4.35 -15.42
N LYS A 360 26.74 5.47 -14.81
CA LYS A 360 26.80 6.77 -15.48
C LYS A 360 28.14 6.96 -16.18
N LYS A 361 28.11 7.50 -17.40
CA LYS A 361 29.32 7.85 -18.13
C LYS A 361 29.91 9.12 -17.52
N LYS A 362 31.16 9.05 -17.07
CA LYS A 362 31.96 10.21 -16.67
C LYS A 362 32.58 10.87 -17.91
N ASP A 363 32.79 12.18 -17.90
CA ASP A 363 33.31 12.95 -19.05
C ASP A 363 34.66 12.48 -19.59
N GLU A 364 35.41 11.67 -18.86
CA GLU A 364 36.70 11.11 -19.21
C GLU A 364 36.67 9.63 -19.66
N GLY A 365 35.49 9.05 -19.88
CA GLY A 365 35.35 7.66 -20.37
C GLY A 365 35.20 6.59 -19.29
N ASP A 366 35.40 6.92 -18.01
CA ASP A 366 35.13 6.04 -16.89
C ASP A 366 33.63 6.05 -16.53
N PHE A 367 33.16 4.92 -15.97
CA PHE A 367 31.80 4.81 -15.44
C PHE A 367 31.82 4.89 -13.92
N ILE A 368 30.86 5.59 -13.35
CA ILE A 368 30.59 5.62 -11.89
C ILE A 368 29.24 4.99 -11.61
N ASP A 369 29.12 4.38 -10.43
CA ASP A 369 27.85 3.87 -9.96
C ASP A 369 26.80 4.99 -9.90
N ASP A 370 25.60 4.71 -10.35
CA ASP A 370 24.47 5.62 -10.19
C ASP A 370 23.88 5.37 -8.80
N ASP A 371 23.81 6.39 -7.93
CA ASP A 371 23.16 6.34 -6.61
C ASP A 371 21.68 5.91 -6.66
N ASN A 372 21.13 5.74 -7.87
CA ASN A 372 19.81 5.15 -8.11
C ASN A 372 19.76 3.60 -8.00
N ASP A 373 20.86 2.92 -7.66
CA ASP A 373 20.88 1.46 -7.42
C ASP A 373 19.91 1.03 -6.31
N GLU A 374 19.69 1.89 -5.30
CA GLU A 374 18.74 1.65 -4.21
C GLU A 374 17.28 1.45 -4.67
N ARG A 375 16.93 1.81 -5.91
CA ARG A 375 15.57 1.70 -6.44
C ARG A 375 15.28 0.39 -7.14
N ARG A 376 16.29 -0.38 -7.50
CA ARG A 376 16.13 -1.65 -8.21
C ARG A 376 16.24 -2.80 -7.23
N ARG A 377 15.10 -3.31 -6.84
CA ARG A 377 14.95 -4.39 -5.87
C ARG A 377 14.77 -5.71 -6.58
N PHE A 378 15.32 -6.74 -6.01
CA PHE A 378 15.17 -8.10 -6.47
C PHE A 378 14.02 -8.75 -5.73
N ILE A 379 12.90 -8.92 -6.39
CA ILE A 379 11.65 -9.35 -5.76
C ILE A 379 11.11 -10.66 -6.34
N LEU A 380 10.40 -11.38 -5.50
CA LEU A 380 9.57 -12.51 -5.84
C LEU A 380 8.11 -12.15 -5.57
N SER A 381 7.25 -12.31 -6.57
CA SER A 381 5.82 -12.02 -6.50
C SER A 381 4.98 -13.29 -6.47
N PRO A 382 3.68 -13.23 -6.15
CA PRO A 382 2.79 -14.40 -6.14
C PRO A 382 2.84 -15.22 -7.43
N ASN A 383 2.48 -16.49 -7.34
CA ASN A 383 2.56 -17.48 -8.41
C ASN A 383 3.99 -17.74 -8.90
N ALA A 384 4.96 -17.72 -8.00
CA ALA A 384 6.38 -17.96 -8.28
C ALA A 384 6.97 -17.02 -9.35
N LYS A 385 6.41 -15.82 -9.51
CA LYS A 385 6.87 -14.87 -10.51
C LYS A 385 8.12 -14.16 -10.03
N VAL A 386 9.25 -14.47 -10.65
CA VAL A 386 10.53 -13.77 -10.46
C VAL A 386 10.55 -12.52 -11.34
N ASP A 387 10.96 -11.38 -10.79
CA ASP A 387 11.03 -10.15 -11.57
C ASP A 387 12.13 -10.17 -12.65
N ASN A 388 11.96 -9.32 -13.67
CA ASN A 388 12.87 -9.30 -14.81
C ASN A 388 14.28 -8.85 -14.43
N THR A 389 14.44 -7.99 -13.42
CA THR A 389 15.76 -7.53 -12.95
C THR A 389 16.54 -8.68 -12.34
N THR A 390 15.88 -9.45 -11.45
CA THR A 390 16.44 -10.67 -10.85
C THR A 390 16.87 -11.68 -11.92
N LEU A 391 15.98 -11.99 -12.86
CA LEU A 391 16.30 -12.93 -13.95
C LEU A 391 17.45 -12.44 -14.83
N LEU A 392 17.48 -11.14 -15.16
CA LEU A 392 18.56 -10.58 -15.97
C LEU A 392 19.91 -10.75 -15.29
N VAL A 393 20.03 -10.38 -14.01
CA VAL A 393 21.29 -10.50 -13.27
C VAL A 393 21.72 -11.96 -13.12
N LEU A 394 20.79 -12.82 -12.70
CA LEU A 394 21.12 -14.23 -12.49
C LEU A 394 21.44 -14.98 -13.79
N ASN A 395 20.77 -14.65 -14.90
CA ASN A 395 21.10 -15.18 -16.23
C ASN A 395 22.48 -14.71 -16.71
N GLU A 396 22.83 -13.44 -16.44
CA GLU A 396 24.13 -12.89 -16.79
C GLU A 396 25.27 -13.60 -16.02
N ILE A 397 25.01 -13.99 -14.77
CA ILE A 397 25.96 -14.74 -13.92
C ILE A 397 26.03 -16.20 -14.31
N SER A 398 24.88 -16.87 -14.43
CA SER A 398 24.81 -18.32 -14.63
C SER A 398 24.95 -18.76 -16.08
N GLY A 399 24.58 -17.88 -17.02
CA GLY A 399 24.47 -18.19 -18.45
C GLY A 399 23.29 -19.10 -18.80
N ASP A 400 22.40 -19.39 -17.85
CA ASP A 400 21.32 -20.38 -17.99
C ASP A 400 20.11 -20.00 -17.12
N ASN A 401 18.93 -19.96 -17.74
CA ASN A 401 17.70 -19.55 -17.05
C ASN A 401 17.25 -20.54 -15.96
N ASP A 402 17.47 -21.85 -16.17
CA ASP A 402 17.10 -22.87 -15.17
C ASP A 402 18.01 -22.75 -13.93
N MET A 403 19.29 -22.41 -14.16
CA MET A 403 20.22 -22.12 -13.05
C MET A 403 19.87 -20.83 -12.33
N ALA A 404 19.39 -19.82 -13.04
CA ALA A 404 18.91 -18.57 -12.43
C ALA A 404 17.71 -18.84 -11.51
N ILE A 405 16.72 -19.60 -11.97
CA ILE A 405 15.55 -19.98 -11.17
C ILE A 405 15.95 -20.87 -9.99
N ALA A 406 16.87 -21.82 -10.19
CA ALA A 406 17.39 -22.65 -9.09
C ALA A 406 18.07 -21.79 -8.00
N ALA A 407 18.80 -20.74 -8.37
CA ALA A 407 19.40 -19.81 -7.41
C ALA A 407 18.32 -19.07 -6.59
N VAL A 408 17.24 -18.62 -7.23
CA VAL A 408 16.11 -17.98 -6.51
C VAL A 408 15.45 -18.96 -5.53
N ARG A 409 15.28 -20.24 -5.89
CA ARG A 409 14.73 -21.26 -4.99
C ARG A 409 15.60 -21.46 -3.76
N VAL A 410 16.91 -21.63 -3.97
CA VAL A 410 17.85 -21.77 -2.85
C VAL A 410 17.79 -20.56 -1.92
N ARG A 411 17.73 -19.36 -2.48
CA ARG A 411 17.61 -18.14 -1.67
C ARG A 411 16.27 -18.09 -0.92
N ALA A 412 15.17 -18.50 -1.55
CA ALA A 412 13.86 -18.58 -0.90
C ALA A 412 13.86 -19.57 0.27
N GLU A 413 14.49 -20.75 0.11
CA GLU A 413 14.69 -21.72 1.19
C GLU A 413 15.50 -21.14 2.36
N GLU A 414 16.59 -20.43 2.07
CA GLU A 414 17.39 -19.75 3.09
C GLU A 414 16.56 -18.72 3.86
N ILE A 415 15.82 -17.84 3.15
CA ILE A 415 14.95 -16.85 3.78
C ILE A 415 13.89 -17.52 4.64
N LEU A 416 13.25 -18.60 4.17
CA LEU A 416 12.27 -19.34 4.95
C LEU A 416 12.90 -19.93 6.23
N SER A 417 14.09 -20.50 6.13
CA SER A 417 14.78 -21.08 7.28
C SER A 417 15.28 -20.03 8.28
N GLN A 418 15.63 -18.82 7.83
CA GLN A 418 16.19 -17.76 8.66
C GLN A 418 15.13 -16.84 9.28
N ARG A 419 13.98 -16.62 8.61
CA ARG A 419 13.00 -15.60 9.02
C ARG A 419 11.63 -16.18 9.38
N PHE A 420 11.37 -17.45 9.08
CA PHE A 420 10.08 -18.12 9.29
C PHE A 420 10.23 -19.48 10.00
N ALA A 421 11.34 -19.69 10.70
CA ALA A 421 11.53 -20.86 11.56
C ALA A 421 10.69 -20.77 12.85
N SER A 422 10.55 -21.86 13.58
CA SER A 422 9.77 -21.93 14.82
C SER A 422 10.23 -20.95 15.90
N ASP A 423 11.55 -20.72 16.00
CA ASP A 423 12.11 -19.78 16.98
C ASP A 423 11.79 -18.32 16.62
N ASP A 424 11.74 -18.00 15.32
CA ASP A 424 11.31 -16.70 14.83
C ASP A 424 9.82 -16.48 15.06
N ASP A 425 8.97 -17.50 14.88
CA ASP A 425 7.55 -17.45 15.22
C ASP A 425 7.36 -17.11 16.71
N ALA A 426 8.13 -17.72 17.61
CA ALA A 426 8.09 -17.41 19.05
C ALA A 426 8.54 -15.98 19.36
N ASN A 427 9.51 -15.43 18.62
CA ASN A 427 9.95 -14.06 18.75
C ASN A 427 8.87 -13.06 18.27
N ILE A 428 8.25 -13.34 17.13
CA ILE A 428 7.15 -12.54 16.58
C ILE A 428 5.96 -12.54 17.54
N GLU A 429 5.57 -13.69 18.07
CA GLU A 429 4.47 -13.76 19.05
C GLU A 429 4.79 -12.98 20.35
N ARG A 430 6.06 -12.91 20.78
CA ARG A 430 6.48 -12.02 21.88
C ARG A 430 6.30 -10.54 21.51
N ILE A 431 6.66 -10.13 20.28
CA ILE A 431 6.46 -8.76 19.80
C ILE A 431 4.94 -8.44 19.80
N PHE A 432 4.11 -9.32 19.27
CA PHE A 432 2.65 -9.14 19.26
C PHE A 432 2.06 -9.02 20.67
N LYS A 433 2.51 -9.85 21.59
CA LYS A 433 2.09 -9.77 22.99
C LYS A 433 2.42 -8.40 23.60
N HIS A 434 3.64 -7.88 23.38
CA HIS A 434 4.04 -6.56 23.87
C HIS A 434 3.24 -5.44 23.19
N LEU A 435 2.95 -5.54 21.89
CA LEU A 435 2.09 -4.57 21.18
C LEU A 435 0.70 -4.51 21.79
N LEU A 436 0.10 -5.65 22.13
CA LEU A 436 -1.21 -5.70 22.78
C LEU A 436 -1.20 -5.20 24.22
N GLU A 437 -0.24 -5.67 25.04
CA GLU A 437 -0.21 -5.43 26.48
C GLU A 437 0.34 -4.04 26.84
N GLU A 438 1.39 -3.58 26.17
CA GLU A 438 2.11 -2.37 26.54
C GLU A 438 1.68 -1.14 25.72
N THR A 439 1.18 -1.32 24.47
CA THR A 439 0.89 -0.21 23.58
C THR A 439 -0.58 -0.06 23.21
N GLN A 440 -1.43 -0.95 23.71
CA GLN A 440 -2.86 -0.96 23.41
C GLN A 440 -3.19 -0.95 21.91
N MET A 441 -2.30 -1.51 21.07
CA MET A 441 -2.60 -1.74 19.66
C MET A 441 -3.79 -2.68 19.54
N ASP A 442 -4.69 -2.41 18.60
CA ASP A 442 -5.89 -3.24 18.42
C ASP A 442 -5.52 -4.65 17.94
N GLU A 443 -6.26 -5.65 18.41
CA GLU A 443 -6.06 -7.04 17.99
C GLU A 443 -6.19 -7.19 16.46
N SER A 444 -7.07 -6.42 15.85
CA SER A 444 -7.23 -6.37 14.39
C SER A 444 -5.98 -5.92 13.64
N ASP A 445 -5.21 -4.98 14.19
CA ASP A 445 -3.95 -4.54 13.58
C ASP A 445 -2.88 -5.64 13.69
N ILE A 446 -2.85 -6.37 14.81
CA ILE A 446 -1.99 -7.54 14.99
C ILE A 446 -2.33 -8.64 13.98
N GLU A 447 -3.63 -8.92 13.76
CA GLU A 447 -4.06 -9.88 12.75
C GLU A 447 -3.65 -9.47 11.33
N LEU A 448 -3.66 -8.18 11.00
CA LEU A 448 -3.16 -7.68 9.72
C LEU A 448 -1.65 -7.89 9.56
N LEU A 449 -0.84 -7.59 10.60
CA LEU A 449 0.59 -7.85 10.60
C LEU A 449 0.90 -9.35 10.44
N ARG A 450 0.14 -10.20 11.16
CA ARG A 450 0.24 -11.67 11.05
C ARG A 450 -0.12 -12.16 9.65
N ALA A 451 -1.18 -11.62 9.07
CA ALA A 451 -1.63 -11.98 7.72
C ALA A 451 -0.60 -11.58 6.64
N ASP A 452 -0.03 -10.38 6.73
CA ASP A 452 1.04 -9.93 5.83
C ASP A 452 2.25 -10.87 5.88
N ARG A 453 2.73 -11.20 7.09
CA ARG A 453 3.82 -12.15 7.28
C ARG A 453 3.53 -13.54 6.68
N ASN A 454 2.32 -14.06 6.88
CA ASN A 454 1.91 -15.34 6.32
C ASN A 454 1.90 -15.34 4.79
N ARG A 455 1.40 -14.28 4.17
CA ARG A 455 1.41 -14.12 2.71
C ARG A 455 2.81 -14.09 2.13
N LYS A 456 3.75 -13.42 2.76
CA LYS A 456 5.17 -13.43 2.35
C LYS A 456 5.77 -14.81 2.43
N ARG A 457 5.49 -15.55 3.50
CA ARG A 457 5.89 -16.95 3.63
C ARG A 457 5.32 -17.82 2.51
N ASP A 458 4.07 -17.60 2.13
CA ASP A 458 3.42 -18.36 1.06
C ASP A 458 4.02 -18.04 -0.31
N ILE A 459 4.32 -16.76 -0.62
CA ILE A 459 5.05 -16.37 -1.84
C ILE A 459 6.40 -17.09 -1.95
N LEU A 460 7.17 -17.18 -0.86
CA LEU A 460 8.45 -17.88 -0.85
C LEU A 460 8.28 -19.39 -1.08
N ARG A 461 7.20 -19.98 -0.55
CA ARG A 461 6.90 -21.42 -0.73
C ARG A 461 6.46 -21.78 -2.14
N GLU A 462 5.81 -20.86 -2.83
CA GLU A 462 5.34 -21.11 -4.21
C GLU A 462 6.48 -21.36 -5.20
N ILE A 463 7.68 -20.79 -4.98
CA ILE A 463 8.83 -20.94 -5.89
C ILE A 463 9.62 -22.25 -5.62
N ILE A 464 9.56 -22.77 -4.40
CA ILE A 464 10.25 -23.98 -3.98
C ILE A 464 9.52 -25.21 -4.52
#